data_ab862e1a2f51d9110f7723c4cbf92e20
#
_entry.id   ab862e1a2f51d9110f7723c4cbf92e20
#
_cell.length_a   1.000
_cell.length_b   1.000
_cell.length_c   1.000
_cell.angle_alpha   90.00
_cell.angle_beta   90.00
_cell.angle_gamma   90.00
#
_symmetry.space_group_name_H-M   'P 1'
#
loop_
_entity.id
_entity.type
_entity.pdbx_description
1 polymer ?
#
loop_
_entity_poly.entity_id
_entity_poly.type
_entity_poly.pdbx_seq_one_letter_code
_entity_poly.pdbx_strand_id
1 'polypeptide(L)'
;MKNIDPLSQDVLTSMFKTSSKDLFRIVKREDSRIEFKESYSHAGMGQYFKTIASFANNNGGYIIFGVSDKPRKLVGLKERSLQQFEDLSVETFTQNLCEYFSPVIFWTHCTFVLKGLSFGIIYIYPLDRKPCICKKNFAARNETHSLKEGDIYYRYCGRSERI
;
A
#
# COMPACT_ATOMS: atom_id res chain seq x y z
N MET A 1 15.11 18.70 11.17
CA MET A 1 13.81 18.42 10.52
C MET A 1 12.93 17.67 11.49
N LYS A 2 11.72 18.16 11.78
CA LYS A 2 10.75 17.37 12.55
C LYS A 2 10.39 16.15 11.70
N ASN A 3 10.68 14.95 12.19
CA ASN A 3 10.17 13.72 11.58
C ASN A 3 8.65 13.75 11.72
N ILE A 4 7.96 14.04 10.62
CA ILE A 4 6.49 13.99 10.59
C ILE A 4 6.11 12.52 10.59
N ASP A 5 5.31 12.11 11.57
CA ASP A 5 4.76 10.76 11.59
C ASP A 5 3.88 10.53 10.34
N PRO A 6 4.23 9.56 9.48
CA PRO A 6 3.49 9.30 8.25
C PRO A 6 2.04 8.84 8.49
N LEU A 7 1.72 8.35 9.70
CA LEU A 7 0.40 7.92 10.09
C LEU A 7 -0.33 8.93 10.99
N SER A 8 0.18 10.17 11.08
CA SER A 8 -0.50 11.22 11.84
C SER A 8 -1.87 11.55 11.23
N GLN A 9 -2.81 11.96 12.09
CA GLN A 9 -4.17 12.31 11.70
C GLN A 9 -4.20 13.36 10.57
N ASP A 10 -3.35 14.38 10.64
CA ASP A 10 -3.30 15.46 9.66
C ASP A 10 -2.84 14.95 8.28
N VAL A 11 -1.80 14.11 8.24
CA VAL A 11 -1.30 13.50 7.01
C VAL A 11 -2.37 12.62 6.39
N LEU A 12 -2.98 11.72 7.17
CA LEU A 12 -4.01 10.80 6.69
C LEU A 12 -5.23 11.57 6.18
N THR A 13 -5.74 12.52 6.95
CA THR A 13 -6.91 13.34 6.55
C THR A 13 -6.67 14.06 5.23
N SER A 14 -5.46 14.54 4.98
CA SER A 14 -5.12 15.21 3.72
C SER A 14 -5.27 14.33 2.48
N MET A 15 -5.08 13.02 2.63
CA MET A 15 -5.22 12.05 1.54
C MET A 15 -6.67 11.67 1.23
N PHE A 16 -7.59 11.89 2.18
CA PHE A 16 -9.00 11.56 2.07
C PHE A 16 -9.89 12.72 1.66
N LYS A 17 -9.34 13.75 1.03
CA LYS A 17 -10.13 14.88 0.50
C LYS A 17 -11.15 14.39 -0.54
N THR A 18 -12.39 14.82 -0.37
CA THR A 18 -13.51 14.42 -1.22
C THR A 18 -14.04 15.59 -2.06
N SER A 19 -14.79 15.26 -3.10
CA SER A 19 -15.47 16.24 -3.95
C SER A 19 -16.55 16.99 -3.17
N SER A 20 -16.72 18.31 -3.45
CA SER A 20 -17.83 19.10 -2.90
C SER A 20 -19.21 18.62 -3.38
N LYS A 21 -19.26 17.93 -4.52
CA LYS A 21 -20.51 17.40 -5.12
C LYS A 21 -20.85 15.99 -4.61
N ASP A 22 -19.85 15.21 -4.18
CA ASP A 22 -20.01 13.87 -3.65
C ASP A 22 -18.99 13.67 -2.51
N LEU A 23 -19.50 13.69 -1.28
CA LEU A 23 -18.67 13.62 -0.07
C LEU A 23 -17.98 12.25 0.16
N PHE A 24 -18.28 11.26 -0.67
CA PHE A 24 -17.63 9.96 -0.65
C PHE A 24 -16.70 9.75 -1.84
N ARG A 25 -16.71 10.64 -2.83
CA ARG A 25 -15.82 10.55 -3.98
C ARG A 25 -14.49 11.23 -3.67
N ILE A 26 -13.42 10.42 -3.60
CA ILE A 26 -12.08 10.92 -3.32
C ILE A 26 -11.51 11.70 -4.51
N VAL A 27 -10.91 12.86 -4.22
CA VAL A 27 -10.29 13.73 -5.24
C VAL A 27 -8.84 13.31 -5.51
N LYS A 28 -8.14 12.82 -4.49
CA LYS A 28 -6.76 12.36 -4.62
C LYS A 28 -6.68 11.22 -5.63
N ARG A 29 -5.70 11.27 -6.52
CA ARG A 29 -5.41 10.22 -7.50
C ARG A 29 -4.26 9.34 -7.02
N GLU A 30 -4.21 8.13 -7.54
CA GLU A 30 -3.01 7.33 -7.45
C GLU A 30 -1.85 8.04 -8.13
N ASP A 31 -0.71 8.01 -7.49
CA ASP A 31 0.52 8.64 -7.97
C ASP A 31 1.74 7.80 -7.58
N SER A 32 2.92 8.39 -7.59
CA SER A 32 4.15 7.72 -7.17
C SER A 32 4.19 7.33 -5.69
N ARG A 33 3.24 7.80 -4.88
CA ARG A 33 3.22 7.61 -3.42
C ARG A 33 1.91 7.04 -2.86
N ILE A 34 0.88 6.89 -3.66
CA ILE A 34 -0.44 6.42 -3.20
C ILE A 34 -0.99 5.36 -4.14
N GLU A 35 -1.42 4.26 -3.55
CA GLU A 35 -2.17 3.16 -4.17
C GLU A 35 -3.46 2.94 -3.40
N PHE A 36 -4.59 2.84 -4.09
CA PHE A 36 -5.89 2.51 -3.49
C PHE A 36 -6.28 1.07 -3.78
N LYS A 37 -6.86 0.41 -2.78
CA LYS A 37 -7.43 -0.93 -2.87
C LYS A 37 -8.80 -0.94 -2.21
N GLU A 38 -9.74 -1.68 -2.78
CA GLU A 38 -11.08 -1.78 -2.21
C GLU A 38 -11.12 -2.66 -0.97
N SER A 39 -10.37 -3.75 -0.96
CA SER A 39 -10.34 -4.73 0.12
C SER A 39 -8.92 -5.18 0.47
N TYR A 40 -8.77 -5.76 1.66
CA TYR A 40 -7.56 -6.41 2.11
C TYR A 40 -7.79 -7.90 2.30
N SER A 41 -6.79 -8.72 1.97
CA SER A 41 -6.82 -10.17 2.19
C SER A 41 -5.44 -10.69 2.58
N HIS A 42 -5.37 -11.49 3.65
CA HIS A 42 -4.14 -12.19 4.03
C HIS A 42 -3.68 -13.16 2.95
N ALA A 43 -4.60 -13.95 2.42
CA ALA A 43 -4.29 -14.92 1.36
C ALA A 43 -3.80 -14.24 0.08
N GLY A 44 -4.23 -13.00 -0.14
CA GLY A 44 -3.83 -12.20 -1.30
C GLY A 44 -2.68 -11.23 -1.03
N MET A 45 -2.00 -11.27 0.11
CA MET A 45 -0.98 -10.27 0.45
C MET A 45 0.16 -10.19 -0.56
N GLY A 46 0.49 -11.28 -1.23
CA GLY A 46 1.52 -11.31 -2.27
C GLY A 46 1.23 -10.37 -3.44
N GLN A 47 -0.03 -10.04 -3.72
CA GLN A 47 -0.41 -9.09 -4.76
C GLN A 47 0.05 -7.65 -4.46
N TYR A 48 0.39 -7.34 -3.20
CA TYR A 48 0.86 -6.01 -2.79
C TYR A 48 2.38 -5.87 -2.88
N PHE A 49 3.13 -6.95 -2.96
CA PHE A 49 4.59 -6.98 -2.84
C PHE A 49 5.29 -6.14 -3.90
N LYS A 50 4.83 -6.19 -5.15
CA LYS A 50 5.38 -5.38 -6.25
C LYS A 50 5.22 -3.88 -5.99
N THR A 51 4.07 -3.46 -5.50
CA THR A 51 3.80 -2.07 -5.12
C THR A 51 4.66 -1.67 -3.92
N ILE A 52 4.78 -2.54 -2.92
CA ILE A 52 5.61 -2.29 -1.72
C ILE A 52 7.08 -2.07 -2.12
N ALA A 53 7.66 -2.96 -2.92
CA ALA A 53 9.03 -2.81 -3.40
C ALA A 53 9.22 -1.54 -4.24
N SER A 54 8.23 -1.20 -5.06
CA SER A 54 8.24 0.02 -5.87
C SER A 54 8.24 1.29 -5.02
N PHE A 55 7.46 1.33 -3.94
CA PHE A 55 7.48 2.44 -2.98
C PHE A 55 8.81 2.53 -2.25
N ALA A 56 9.35 1.40 -1.79
CA ALA A 56 10.64 1.35 -1.11
C ALA A 56 11.79 1.88 -1.98
N ASN A 57 11.76 1.56 -3.27
CA ASN A 57 12.74 2.04 -4.26
C ASN A 57 12.54 3.51 -4.66
N ASN A 58 11.37 4.06 -4.39
CA ASN A 58 11.05 5.46 -4.68
C ASN A 58 11.19 6.31 -3.39
N ASN A 59 10.20 7.07 -3.07
CA ASN A 59 10.16 8.00 -1.91
C ASN A 59 9.21 7.52 -0.81
N GLY A 60 9.03 6.19 -0.70
CA GLY A 60 8.00 5.62 0.16
C GLY A 60 6.61 5.81 -0.42
N GLY A 61 5.60 5.33 0.31
CA GLY A 61 4.22 5.49 -0.13
C GLY A 61 3.20 4.81 0.75
N TYR A 62 1.95 4.98 0.39
CA TYR A 62 0.79 4.50 1.11
C TYR A 62 -0.02 3.53 0.26
N ILE A 63 -0.40 2.41 0.84
CA ILE A 63 -1.47 1.56 0.32
C ILE A 63 -2.68 1.80 1.20
N ILE A 64 -3.77 2.27 0.62
CA ILE A 64 -4.99 2.62 1.32
C ILE A 64 -6.09 1.64 0.92
N PHE A 65 -6.60 0.89 1.88
CA PHE A 65 -7.65 -0.12 1.70
C PHE A 65 -9.00 0.43 2.14
N GLY A 66 -10.03 0.18 1.37
CA GLY A 66 -11.39 0.66 1.60
C GLY A 66 -11.84 1.73 0.60
N VAL A 67 -11.12 1.89 -0.51
CA VAL A 67 -11.45 2.82 -1.59
C VAL A 67 -11.73 2.04 -2.87
N SER A 68 -12.93 2.17 -3.41
CA SER A 68 -13.32 1.53 -4.68
C SER A 68 -12.64 2.20 -5.88
N ASP A 69 -12.54 1.45 -6.96
CA ASP A 69 -12.11 1.98 -8.25
C ASP A 69 -13.34 2.22 -9.14
N LYS A 70 -13.32 3.21 -10.01
CA LYS A 70 -14.29 3.50 -11.08
C LYS A 70 -15.78 3.48 -10.67
N PRO A 71 -16.27 4.38 -9.87
CA PRO A 71 -15.61 5.61 -9.39
C PRO A 71 -14.80 5.34 -8.14
N ARG A 72 -13.79 6.20 -7.91
CA ARG A 72 -12.97 6.15 -6.70
C ARG A 72 -13.75 6.75 -5.54
N LYS A 73 -14.32 5.87 -4.71
CA LYS A 73 -15.18 6.24 -3.58
C LYS A 73 -14.69 5.63 -2.28
N LEU A 74 -14.93 6.36 -1.20
CA LEU A 74 -14.76 5.89 0.16
C LEU A 74 -15.89 4.89 0.46
N VAL A 75 -15.54 3.60 0.51
CA VAL A 75 -16.50 2.52 0.83
C VAL A 75 -16.19 1.88 2.17
N GLY A 76 -14.98 2.07 2.68
CA GLY A 76 -14.48 1.41 3.88
C GLY A 76 -14.23 -0.08 3.67
N LEU A 77 -13.48 -0.68 4.59
CA LEU A 77 -13.30 -2.12 4.63
C LEU A 77 -14.58 -2.79 5.15
N LYS A 78 -15.03 -3.84 4.46
CA LYS A 78 -16.14 -4.68 4.90
C LYS A 78 -15.67 -5.55 6.07
N GLU A 79 -16.60 -6.02 6.87
CA GLU A 79 -16.38 -6.71 8.14
C GLU A 79 -15.23 -7.75 8.10
N ARG A 80 -15.28 -8.70 7.16
CA ARG A 80 -14.24 -9.73 7.01
C ARG A 80 -12.88 -9.15 6.64
N SER A 81 -12.85 -8.19 5.74
CA SER A 81 -11.61 -7.55 5.28
C SER A 81 -11.01 -6.66 6.38
N LEU A 82 -11.85 -5.96 7.14
CA LEU A 82 -11.42 -5.17 8.29
C LEU A 82 -10.81 -6.07 9.36
N GLN A 83 -11.47 -7.17 9.70
CA GLN A 83 -10.96 -8.12 10.68
C GLN A 83 -9.60 -8.69 10.27
N GLN A 84 -9.44 -9.10 9.00
CA GLN A 84 -8.15 -9.56 8.49
C GLN A 84 -7.06 -8.48 8.58
N PHE A 85 -7.42 -7.22 8.31
CA PHE A 85 -6.46 -6.11 8.42
C PHE A 85 -6.08 -5.83 9.88
N GLU A 86 -7.02 -5.85 10.78
CA GLU A 86 -6.78 -5.68 12.23
C GLU A 86 -5.94 -6.82 12.82
N ASP A 87 -6.10 -8.04 12.31
CA ASP A 87 -5.34 -9.24 12.69
C ASP A 87 -3.97 -9.33 12.00
N LEU A 88 -3.58 -8.33 11.22
CA LEU A 88 -2.32 -8.32 10.48
C LEU A 88 -1.13 -8.47 11.43
N SER A 89 -0.37 -9.57 11.26
CA SER A 89 0.84 -9.83 12.02
C SER A 89 2.03 -9.10 11.38
N VAL A 90 2.61 -8.16 12.13
CA VAL A 90 3.84 -7.45 11.70
C VAL A 90 4.97 -8.42 11.43
N GLU A 91 5.14 -9.44 12.29
CA GLU A 91 6.18 -10.45 12.14
C GLU A 91 6.02 -11.24 10.84
N THR A 92 4.84 -11.83 10.62
CA THR A 92 4.56 -12.64 9.42
C THR A 92 4.69 -11.82 8.15
N PHE A 93 4.16 -10.61 8.12
CA PHE A 93 4.23 -9.74 6.95
C PHE A 93 5.68 -9.34 6.64
N THR A 94 6.46 -9.00 7.67
CA THR A 94 7.88 -8.66 7.53
C THR A 94 8.69 -9.87 7.04
N GLN A 95 8.45 -11.07 7.59
CA GLN A 95 9.11 -12.29 7.13
C GLN A 95 8.84 -12.56 5.65
N ASN A 96 7.58 -12.41 5.21
CA ASN A 96 7.22 -12.57 3.81
C ASN A 96 7.94 -11.54 2.91
N LEU A 97 8.05 -10.28 3.33
CA LEU A 97 8.82 -9.29 2.58
C LEU A 97 10.30 -9.65 2.51
N CYS A 98 10.90 -10.09 3.62
CA CYS A 98 12.30 -10.52 3.66
C CYS A 98 12.57 -11.77 2.81
N GLU A 99 11.57 -12.60 2.60
CA GLU A 99 11.67 -13.78 1.73
C GLU A 99 11.83 -13.40 0.26
N TYR A 100 11.16 -12.33 -0.16
CA TYR A 100 11.12 -11.92 -1.57
C TYR A 100 12.06 -10.77 -1.92
N PHE A 101 12.49 -9.96 -0.95
CA PHE A 101 13.25 -8.74 -1.22
C PHE A 101 14.50 -8.57 -0.36
N SER A 102 15.50 -7.90 -0.92
CA SER A 102 16.71 -7.46 -0.23
C SER A 102 17.13 -6.08 -0.76
N PRO A 103 17.51 -5.13 0.10
CA PRO A 103 17.53 -5.17 1.57
C PRO A 103 16.13 -5.18 2.19
N VAL A 104 16.07 -5.25 3.52
CA VAL A 104 14.82 -5.26 4.29
C VAL A 104 14.00 -4.00 4.02
N ILE A 105 12.73 -4.19 3.72
CA ILE A 105 11.77 -3.10 3.52
C ILE A 105 11.11 -2.77 4.87
N PHE A 106 11.20 -1.52 5.30
CA PHE A 106 10.54 -1.03 6.51
C PHE A 106 9.15 -0.50 6.19
N TRP A 107 8.20 -0.81 7.06
CA TRP A 107 6.80 -0.46 6.90
C TRP A 107 6.10 -0.29 8.25
N THR A 108 4.95 0.35 8.23
CA THR A 108 4.06 0.48 9.38
C THR A 108 2.61 0.49 8.90
N HIS A 109 1.65 0.33 9.81
CA HIS A 109 0.23 0.30 9.45
C HIS A 109 -0.65 0.85 10.57
N CYS A 110 -1.84 1.24 10.22
CA CYS A 110 -2.90 1.59 11.15
C CYS A 110 -4.29 1.41 10.51
N THR A 111 -5.30 1.36 11.37
CA THR A 111 -6.69 1.55 10.96
C THR A 111 -7.05 3.03 11.12
N PHE A 112 -7.72 3.60 10.12
CA PHE A 112 -8.16 4.99 10.10
C PHE A 112 -9.67 5.06 9.91
N VAL A 113 -10.35 5.81 10.77
CA VAL A 113 -11.82 5.96 10.73
C VAL A 113 -12.17 7.35 10.22
N LEU A 114 -13.01 7.41 9.21
CA LEU A 114 -13.51 8.65 8.65
C LEU A 114 -14.97 8.46 8.19
N LYS A 115 -15.86 9.38 8.56
CA LYS A 115 -17.30 9.34 8.20
C LYS A 115 -17.97 7.99 8.55
N GLY A 116 -17.60 7.41 9.69
CA GLY A 116 -18.12 6.11 10.14
C GLY A 116 -17.61 4.90 9.34
N LEU A 117 -16.67 5.09 8.42
CA LEU A 117 -16.03 4.04 7.65
C LEU A 117 -14.63 3.77 8.17
N SER A 118 -14.22 2.51 8.17
CA SER A 118 -12.87 2.08 8.58
C SER A 118 -12.02 1.77 7.36
N PHE A 119 -10.81 2.30 7.35
CA PHE A 119 -9.81 2.11 6.29
C PHE A 119 -8.56 1.47 6.86
N GLY A 120 -7.93 0.60 6.09
CA GLY A 120 -6.61 0.07 6.40
C GLY A 120 -5.54 0.91 5.69
N ILE A 121 -4.48 1.25 6.39
CA ILE A 121 -3.36 2.03 5.85
C ILE A 121 -2.08 1.26 6.08
N ILE A 122 -1.33 0.99 5.02
CA ILE A 122 0.06 0.52 5.11
C ILE A 122 0.95 1.62 4.54
N TYR A 123 1.93 2.05 5.33
CA TYR A 123 2.96 2.97 4.87
C TYR A 123 4.29 2.25 4.70
N ILE A 124 4.93 2.48 3.57
CA ILE A 124 6.23 1.92 3.21
C ILE A 124 7.26 3.03 3.29
N TYR A 125 8.31 2.82 4.08
CA TYR A 125 9.42 3.76 4.15
C TYR A 125 10.32 3.65 2.91
N PRO A 126 10.85 4.78 2.41
CA PRO A 126 11.87 4.72 1.38
C PRO A 126 13.14 4.06 1.93
N LEU A 127 13.81 3.28 1.10
CA LEU A 127 15.11 2.71 1.47
C LEU A 127 16.21 3.78 1.41
N ASP A 128 17.08 3.75 2.40
CA ASP A 128 18.30 4.59 2.40
C ASP A 128 19.28 4.12 1.35
N ARG A 129 19.41 2.80 1.20
CA ARG A 129 20.27 2.15 0.19
C ARG A 129 19.42 1.44 -0.83
N LYS A 130 19.33 1.99 -2.01
CA LYS A 130 18.60 1.48 -3.17
C LYS A 130 19.56 0.82 -4.17
N PRO A 131 19.09 -0.10 -5.01
CA PRO A 131 17.74 -0.60 -5.11
C PRO A 131 17.42 -1.78 -4.17
N CYS A 132 16.14 -1.98 -3.90
CA CYS A 132 15.60 -3.24 -3.42
C CYS A 132 15.42 -4.21 -4.59
N ILE A 133 15.96 -5.40 -4.48
CA ILE A 133 15.96 -6.42 -5.54
C ILE A 133 15.07 -7.60 -5.14
N CYS A 134 14.30 -8.11 -6.08
CA CYS A 134 13.52 -9.31 -5.89
C CYS A 134 14.44 -10.55 -5.84
N LYS A 135 14.29 -11.37 -4.79
CA LYS A 135 15.16 -12.53 -4.53
C LYS A 135 14.66 -13.81 -5.16
N LYS A 136 13.37 -13.92 -5.45
CA LYS A 136 12.78 -15.13 -6.02
C LYS A 136 11.45 -14.85 -6.75
N ASN A 137 11.06 -15.79 -7.57
CA ASN A 137 9.81 -15.70 -8.31
C ASN A 137 8.60 -15.83 -7.37
N PHE A 138 7.55 -15.10 -7.70
CA PHE A 138 6.22 -15.25 -7.12
C PHE A 138 5.17 -15.18 -8.22
N ALA A 139 4.34 -16.20 -8.34
CA ALA A 139 3.24 -16.25 -9.31
C ALA A 139 1.95 -15.75 -8.64
N ALA A 140 1.49 -14.56 -9.01
CA ALA A 140 0.21 -14.03 -8.58
C ALA A 140 -0.90 -14.50 -9.54
N ARG A 141 -2.16 -14.50 -9.06
CA ARG A 141 -3.33 -14.79 -9.92
C ARG A 141 -3.42 -13.81 -11.10
N ASN A 142 -3.11 -12.54 -10.85
CA ASN A 142 -2.95 -11.54 -11.87
C ASN A 142 -1.46 -11.41 -12.19
N GLU A 143 -1.05 -11.72 -13.42
CA GLU A 143 0.35 -11.66 -13.87
C GLU A 143 1.01 -10.30 -13.61
N THR A 144 0.23 -9.20 -13.62
CA THR A 144 0.75 -7.86 -13.32
C THR A 144 1.32 -7.73 -11.91
N HIS A 145 0.90 -8.59 -10.98
CA HIS A 145 1.38 -8.63 -9.60
C HIS A 145 2.47 -9.70 -9.37
N SER A 146 2.80 -10.48 -10.39
CA SER A 146 3.84 -11.51 -10.29
C SER A 146 5.23 -10.86 -10.15
N LEU A 147 6.12 -11.56 -9.43
CA LEU A 147 7.50 -11.16 -9.21
C LEU A 147 8.44 -12.09 -9.95
N LYS A 148 9.55 -11.54 -10.40
CA LYS A 148 10.63 -12.30 -11.02
C LYS A 148 11.94 -12.04 -10.29
N GLU A 149 12.69 -13.12 -10.02
CA GLU A 149 14.02 -13.05 -9.42
C GLU A 149 14.94 -12.12 -10.22
N GLY A 150 15.67 -11.27 -9.52
CA GLY A 150 16.57 -10.28 -10.09
C GLY A 150 15.92 -8.97 -10.52
N ASP A 151 14.59 -8.91 -10.55
CA ASP A 151 13.89 -7.70 -10.96
C ASP A 151 13.94 -6.61 -9.90
N ILE A 152 13.97 -5.38 -10.38
CA ILE A 152 13.83 -4.15 -9.59
C ILE A 152 12.53 -3.49 -10.02
N TYR A 153 11.67 -3.18 -9.05
CA TYR A 153 10.40 -2.52 -9.31
C TYR A 153 10.47 -1.07 -8.89
N TYR A 154 9.94 -0.21 -9.72
CA TYR A 154 9.88 1.23 -9.51
C TYR A 154 8.49 1.76 -9.79
N ARG A 155 8.10 2.88 -9.18
CA ARG A 155 6.77 3.44 -9.35
C ARG A 155 6.82 4.68 -10.24
N TYR A 156 6.07 4.60 -11.34
CA TYR A 156 5.88 5.69 -12.29
C TYR A 156 4.40 6.08 -12.33
N CYS A 157 4.08 7.30 -11.93
CA CYS A 157 2.74 7.89 -12.10
C CYS A 157 1.58 6.93 -11.78
N GLY A 158 1.61 6.24 -10.65
CA GLY A 158 0.56 5.31 -10.24
C GLY A 158 0.72 3.87 -10.75
N ARG A 159 1.82 3.54 -11.45
CA ARG A 159 2.12 2.18 -11.90
C ARG A 159 3.44 1.68 -11.35
N SER A 160 3.44 0.44 -10.88
CA SER A 160 4.66 -0.25 -10.47
C SER A 160 5.20 -1.06 -11.64
N GLU A 161 6.39 -0.72 -12.10
CA GLU A 161 7.01 -1.31 -13.27
C GLU A 161 8.39 -1.86 -12.95
N ARG A 162 8.83 -2.83 -13.74
CA ARG A 162 10.20 -3.33 -13.73
C ARG A 162 11.12 -2.35 -14.46
N ILE A 163 12.25 -2.10 -13.90
CA ILE A 163 13.37 -1.39 -14.57
C ILE A 163 14.42 -2.37 -15.06
#